data_af1d3aed429eb631b3e8da5e44a391b8
#
_entry.id   af1d3aed429eb631b3e8da5e44a391b8
#
_cell.length_a   1.000
_cell.length_b   1.000
_cell.length_c   1.000
_cell.angle_alpha   90.00
_cell.angle_beta   90.00
_cell.angle_gamma   90.00
#
_symmetry.space_group_name_H-M   'P 1'
#
loop_
_entity.id
_entity.type
_entity.pdbx_description
1 polymer ?
#
loop_
_entity_poly.entity_id
_entity_poly.type
_entity_poly.pdbx_seq_one_letter_code
_entity_poly.pdbx_strand_id
1 'polypeptide(L)'
;TFMDIQLTYHRRHTTTTQVGQLSIGSEQPVRIQTMANTSTNDIDGSVAQAERCIAAGTELLRFTTQGIREVESLAAIRNELFKIVQDGSSLFNVVPLVADVHFQSDVADAAAKVVEKVRINPGNYIDPARKFKQIDYTDQEYQAELERLRARFVQLLNICKEHKTALRIGDNHGSLSDRIMSRYGDTPEGMV
;
A
#
# COMPACT_ATOMS: atom_id res chain seq x y z
N THR A 1 15.87 11.68 -42.83
CA THR A 1 16.48 12.34 -41.66
C THR A 1 15.50 12.17 -40.50
N PHE A 2 15.74 11.19 -39.65
CA PHE A 2 14.98 11.06 -38.38
C PHE A 2 15.36 12.25 -37.50
N MET A 3 14.37 13.05 -37.09
CA MET A 3 14.59 14.05 -36.04
C MET A 3 14.89 13.27 -34.76
N ASP A 4 16.10 13.41 -34.22
CA ASP A 4 16.42 13.03 -32.86
C ASP A 4 15.63 13.93 -31.93
N ILE A 5 14.46 13.45 -31.49
CA ILE A 5 13.73 14.09 -30.41
C ILE A 5 14.51 13.77 -29.13
N GLN A 6 15.42 14.63 -28.75
CA GLN A 6 16.01 14.58 -27.41
C GLN A 6 14.88 14.92 -26.40
N LEU A 7 14.29 13.89 -25.81
CA LEU A 7 13.40 14.05 -24.67
C LEU A 7 14.24 14.52 -23.47
N THR A 8 14.30 15.84 -23.25
CA THR A 8 14.89 16.44 -22.06
C THR A 8 13.95 16.25 -20.87
N TYR A 9 13.81 15.00 -20.41
CA TYR A 9 13.06 14.71 -19.21
C TYR A 9 13.96 14.86 -17.98
N HIS A 10 13.63 15.81 -17.12
CA HIS A 10 14.25 15.95 -15.80
C HIS A 10 13.38 15.27 -14.75
N ARG A 11 13.89 14.20 -14.17
CA ARG A 11 13.22 13.48 -13.11
C ARG A 11 13.05 14.39 -11.88
N ARG A 12 11.81 14.48 -11.37
CA ARG A 12 11.54 15.21 -10.13
C ARG A 12 12.36 14.61 -8.98
N HIS A 13 13.00 15.45 -8.19
CA HIS A 13 13.69 15.02 -6.99
C HIS A 13 12.70 14.49 -5.96
N THR A 14 12.96 13.29 -5.45
CA THR A 14 12.15 12.63 -4.41
C THR A 14 13.05 12.19 -3.26
N THR A 15 12.47 11.97 -2.08
CA THR A 15 13.19 11.38 -0.95
C THR A 15 13.30 9.87 -1.10
N THR A 16 14.33 9.29 -0.50
CA THR A 16 14.46 7.83 -0.42
C THR A 16 13.60 7.28 0.71
N THR A 17 12.80 6.26 0.41
CA THR A 17 11.98 5.54 1.38
C THR A 17 12.49 4.10 1.49
N GLN A 18 12.69 3.62 2.72
CA GLN A 18 13.07 2.23 2.99
C GLN A 18 11.83 1.35 3.07
N VAL A 19 11.89 0.18 2.43
CA VAL A 19 10.89 -0.88 2.50
C VAL A 19 11.61 -2.18 2.83
N GLY A 20 11.70 -2.51 4.11
CA GLY A 20 12.59 -3.57 4.57
C GLY A 20 14.04 -3.26 4.18
N GLN A 21 14.64 -4.11 3.36
CA GLN A 21 16.01 -3.91 2.87
C GLN A 21 16.10 -3.16 1.53
N LEU A 22 14.97 -2.85 0.91
CA LEU A 22 14.93 -2.12 -0.34
C LEU A 22 14.82 -0.62 -0.13
N SER A 23 15.45 0.14 -1.02
CA SER A 23 15.31 1.60 -1.11
C SER A 23 14.54 1.97 -2.36
N ILE A 24 13.56 2.89 -2.22
CA ILE A 24 12.70 3.38 -3.30
C ILE A 24 12.77 4.91 -3.33
N GLY A 25 12.74 5.48 -4.52
CA GLY A 25 12.78 6.94 -4.73
C GLY A 25 14.18 7.49 -4.90
N SER A 26 14.31 8.81 -5.06
CA SER A 26 15.59 9.48 -5.35
C SER A 26 16.32 8.83 -6.55
N GLU A 27 17.62 8.58 -6.42
CA GLU A 27 18.46 7.96 -7.45
C GLU A 27 18.39 6.42 -7.43
N GLN A 28 17.49 5.84 -6.61
CA GLN A 28 17.35 4.39 -6.56
C GLN A 28 16.75 3.84 -7.87
N PRO A 29 17.14 2.62 -8.27
CA PRO A 29 16.58 2.00 -9.46
C PRO A 29 15.08 1.76 -9.32
N VAL A 30 14.38 1.66 -10.45
CA VAL A 30 12.96 1.26 -10.48
C VAL A 30 12.84 -0.16 -9.93
N ARG A 31 11.93 -0.36 -8.98
CA ARG A 31 11.71 -1.65 -8.32
C ARG A 31 10.57 -2.42 -8.96
N ILE A 32 10.75 -3.73 -9.08
CA ILE A 32 9.76 -4.64 -9.66
C ILE A 32 8.84 -5.12 -8.54
N GLN A 33 7.57 -4.70 -8.59
CA GLN A 33 6.53 -5.15 -7.67
C GLN A 33 5.49 -5.99 -8.40
N THR A 34 5.18 -7.16 -7.86
CA THR A 34 4.12 -8.04 -8.34
C THR A 34 2.99 -8.11 -7.32
N MET A 35 1.75 -8.24 -7.80
CA MET A 35 0.60 -8.52 -6.95
C MET A 35 0.21 -9.98 -7.05
N ALA A 36 0.09 -10.66 -5.90
CA ALA A 36 -0.40 -12.02 -5.84
C ALA A 36 -1.87 -12.08 -6.28
N ASN A 37 -2.25 -13.16 -6.94
CA ASN A 37 -3.62 -13.44 -7.37
C ASN A 37 -4.24 -14.63 -6.64
N THR A 38 -3.52 -15.26 -5.73
CA THR A 38 -4.04 -16.24 -4.79
C THR A 38 -4.89 -15.57 -3.71
N SER A 39 -5.79 -16.32 -3.09
CA SER A 39 -6.39 -15.87 -1.84
C SER A 39 -5.29 -15.74 -0.78
N THR A 40 -5.21 -14.59 -0.09
CA THR A 40 -4.23 -14.40 0.98
C THR A 40 -4.42 -15.41 2.12
N ASN A 41 -5.63 -15.95 2.29
CA ASN A 41 -5.93 -16.99 3.27
C ASN A 41 -5.53 -18.41 2.82
N ASP A 42 -5.14 -18.59 1.56
CA ASP A 42 -4.49 -19.80 1.07
C ASP A 42 -2.97 -19.65 1.21
N ILE A 43 -2.45 -20.00 2.38
CA ILE A 43 -1.05 -19.80 2.75
C ILE A 43 -0.13 -20.57 1.82
N ASP A 44 -0.38 -21.87 1.62
CA ASP A 44 0.48 -22.74 0.80
C ASP A 44 0.50 -22.29 -0.66
N GLY A 45 -0.66 -21.99 -1.24
CA GLY A 45 -0.78 -21.47 -2.58
C GLY A 45 -0.10 -20.11 -2.75
N SER A 46 -0.19 -19.24 -1.73
CA SER A 46 0.46 -17.92 -1.71
C SER A 46 1.98 -18.03 -1.58
N VAL A 47 2.50 -18.92 -0.77
CA VAL A 47 3.95 -19.21 -0.66
C VAL A 47 4.48 -19.75 -1.99
N ALA A 48 3.83 -20.75 -2.57
CA ALA A 48 4.22 -21.31 -3.86
C ALA A 48 4.17 -20.28 -5.00
N GLN A 49 3.20 -19.36 -4.98
CA GLN A 49 3.18 -18.24 -5.93
C GLN A 49 4.32 -17.25 -5.68
N ALA A 50 4.58 -16.92 -4.41
CA ALA A 50 5.66 -16.02 -4.02
C ALA A 50 7.02 -16.54 -4.53
N GLU A 51 7.32 -17.81 -4.34
CA GLU A 51 8.57 -18.42 -4.83
C GLU A 51 8.72 -18.29 -6.35
N ARG A 52 7.67 -18.55 -7.12
CA ARG A 52 7.69 -18.38 -8.59
C ARG A 52 7.92 -16.93 -8.99
N CYS A 53 7.26 -15.97 -8.30
CA CYS A 53 7.44 -14.55 -8.57
C CYS A 53 8.85 -14.07 -8.23
N ILE A 54 9.40 -14.51 -7.11
CA ILE A 54 10.76 -14.18 -6.68
C ILE A 54 11.79 -14.75 -7.67
N ALA A 55 11.60 -16.01 -8.10
CA ALA A 55 12.44 -16.63 -9.13
C ALA A 55 12.41 -15.86 -10.47
N ALA A 56 11.29 -15.21 -10.78
CA ALA A 56 11.13 -14.35 -11.95
C ALA A 56 11.67 -12.92 -11.77
N GLY A 57 12.23 -12.57 -10.60
CA GLY A 57 12.87 -11.28 -10.32
C GLY A 57 11.99 -10.26 -9.62
N THR A 58 10.89 -10.66 -8.97
CA THR A 58 10.10 -9.77 -8.13
C THR A 58 10.92 -9.29 -6.93
N GLU A 59 10.91 -7.99 -6.68
CA GLU A 59 11.60 -7.34 -5.55
C GLU A 59 10.65 -6.94 -4.42
N LEU A 60 9.35 -6.80 -4.70
CA LEU A 60 8.28 -6.57 -3.71
C LEU A 60 7.06 -7.42 -4.08
N LEU A 61 6.44 -8.04 -3.09
CA LEU A 61 5.27 -8.88 -3.31
C LEU A 61 4.07 -8.32 -2.55
N ARG A 62 2.99 -8.00 -3.28
CA ARG A 62 1.79 -7.35 -2.75
C ARG A 62 0.64 -8.33 -2.66
N PHE A 63 -0.03 -8.34 -1.51
CA PHE A 63 -1.20 -9.17 -1.23
C PHE A 63 -2.42 -8.32 -0.89
N THR A 64 -3.58 -8.74 -1.34
CA THR A 64 -4.86 -8.15 -0.93
C THR A 64 -5.11 -8.46 0.54
N THR A 65 -5.45 -7.44 1.33
CA THR A 65 -5.62 -7.56 2.78
C THR A 65 -6.89 -6.82 3.18
N GLN A 66 -8.01 -7.55 3.26
CA GLN A 66 -9.34 -6.98 3.48
C GLN A 66 -9.79 -7.05 4.94
N GLY A 67 -9.16 -7.91 5.76
CA GLY A 67 -9.53 -8.12 7.15
C GLY A 67 -8.36 -8.63 8.00
N ILE A 68 -8.60 -8.76 9.30
CA ILE A 68 -7.59 -9.24 10.26
C ILE A 68 -7.13 -10.66 9.94
N ARG A 69 -8.00 -11.51 9.42
CA ARG A 69 -7.65 -12.87 9.03
C ARG A 69 -6.57 -12.89 7.93
N GLU A 70 -6.67 -12.00 6.95
CA GLU A 70 -5.64 -11.85 5.91
C GLU A 70 -4.32 -11.33 6.50
N VAL A 71 -4.36 -10.49 7.54
CA VAL A 71 -3.14 -10.05 8.26
C VAL A 71 -2.46 -11.23 8.96
N GLU A 72 -3.22 -12.09 9.64
CA GLU A 72 -2.70 -13.32 10.26
C GLU A 72 -2.10 -14.27 9.22
N SER A 73 -2.77 -14.42 8.08
CA SER A 73 -2.28 -15.21 6.96
C SER A 73 -0.99 -14.63 6.35
N LEU A 74 -0.89 -13.29 6.23
CA LEU A 74 0.36 -12.63 5.80
C LEU A 74 1.51 -12.87 6.76
N ALA A 75 1.25 -12.88 8.07
CA ALA A 75 2.27 -13.22 9.06
C ALA A 75 2.78 -14.67 8.87
N ALA A 76 1.86 -15.61 8.60
CA ALA A 76 2.21 -17.00 8.31
C ALA A 76 3.01 -17.12 7.00
N ILE A 77 2.55 -16.52 5.90
CA ILE A 77 3.25 -16.50 4.61
C ILE A 77 4.67 -15.93 4.78
N ARG A 78 4.82 -14.81 5.50
CA ARG A 78 6.11 -14.20 5.77
C ARG A 78 7.05 -15.14 6.51
N ASN A 79 6.55 -15.85 7.51
CA ASN A 79 7.32 -16.81 8.30
C ASN A 79 7.77 -18.01 7.44
N GLU A 80 6.90 -18.54 6.57
CA GLU A 80 7.27 -19.65 5.67
C GLU A 80 8.34 -19.22 4.66
N LEU A 81 8.17 -18.05 4.02
CA LEU A 81 9.18 -17.50 3.11
C LEU A 81 10.52 -17.26 3.80
N PHE A 82 10.50 -16.84 5.06
CA PHE A 82 11.72 -16.63 5.85
C PHE A 82 12.45 -17.97 6.15
N LYS A 83 11.70 -19.04 6.46
CA LYS A 83 12.27 -20.38 6.66
C LYS A 83 12.94 -20.90 5.38
N ILE A 84 12.30 -20.77 4.23
CA ILE A 84 12.83 -21.17 2.93
C ILE A 84 14.18 -20.51 2.64
N VAL A 85 14.32 -19.22 2.99
CA VAL A 85 15.59 -18.49 2.83
C VAL A 85 16.66 -18.98 3.81
N GLN A 86 16.29 -19.25 5.07
CA GLN A 86 17.24 -19.72 6.09
C GLN A 86 17.75 -21.14 5.85
N ASP A 87 16.91 -22.02 5.33
CA ASP A 87 17.29 -23.41 5.04
C ASP A 87 18.27 -23.54 3.86
N GLY A 88 18.63 -22.41 3.23
CA GLY A 88 19.57 -22.41 2.09
C GLY A 88 19.04 -23.11 0.84
N SER A 89 17.77 -23.51 0.86
CA SER A 89 17.09 -24.14 -0.27
C SER A 89 16.75 -23.13 -1.38
N SER A 90 16.90 -21.85 -1.07
CA SER A 90 16.61 -20.74 -2.00
C SER A 90 17.82 -19.82 -2.13
N LEU A 91 18.19 -19.50 -3.37
CA LEU A 91 19.12 -18.41 -3.72
C LEU A 91 18.49 -17.01 -3.55
N PHE A 92 17.28 -16.95 -2.96
CA PHE A 92 16.48 -15.74 -2.90
C PHE A 92 16.73 -14.98 -1.59
N ASN A 93 16.79 -13.66 -1.70
CA ASN A 93 16.72 -12.77 -0.54
C ASN A 93 15.29 -12.70 -0.01
N VAL A 94 15.14 -12.33 1.27
CA VAL A 94 13.81 -12.03 1.82
C VAL A 94 13.22 -10.84 1.06
N VAL A 95 12.16 -11.10 0.29
CA VAL A 95 11.44 -10.07 -0.45
C VAL A 95 10.44 -9.39 0.48
N PRO A 96 10.44 -8.04 0.57
CA PRO A 96 9.46 -7.32 1.36
C PRO A 96 8.03 -7.58 0.91
N LEU A 97 7.14 -7.80 1.88
CA LEU A 97 5.72 -7.94 1.63
C LEU A 97 4.99 -6.60 1.72
N VAL A 98 3.96 -6.46 0.90
CA VAL A 98 3.11 -5.28 0.84
C VAL A 98 1.66 -5.69 1.10
N ALA A 99 1.07 -5.19 2.17
CA ALA A 99 -0.36 -5.34 2.43
C ALA A 99 -1.15 -4.26 1.69
N ASP A 100 -2.08 -4.69 0.86
CA ASP A 100 -3.02 -3.80 0.17
C ASP A 100 -4.33 -3.73 0.94
N VAL A 101 -4.44 -2.73 1.80
CA VAL A 101 -5.57 -2.58 2.72
C VAL A 101 -6.65 -1.70 2.10
N HIS A 102 -7.89 -2.18 2.20
CA HIS A 102 -9.09 -1.49 1.72
C HIS A 102 -10.11 -1.32 2.85
N PHE A 103 -10.69 -0.13 2.97
CA PHE A 103 -11.86 0.21 3.78
C PHE A 103 -11.77 0.05 5.31
N GLN A 104 -10.69 -0.49 5.86
CA GLN A 104 -10.59 -0.78 7.29
C GLN A 104 -9.28 -0.27 7.87
N SER A 105 -9.38 0.76 8.67
CA SER A 105 -8.20 1.41 9.26
C SER A 105 -7.51 0.56 10.33
N ASP A 106 -8.24 -0.27 11.07
CA ASP A 106 -7.72 -1.21 12.07
C ASP A 106 -6.91 -2.35 11.42
N VAL A 107 -7.32 -2.78 10.21
CA VAL A 107 -6.57 -3.75 9.41
C VAL A 107 -5.23 -3.16 8.97
N ALA A 108 -5.20 -1.87 8.62
CA ALA A 108 -3.95 -1.18 8.29
C ALA A 108 -2.98 -1.11 9.49
N ASP A 109 -3.51 -0.83 10.69
CA ASP A 109 -2.72 -0.83 11.93
C ASP A 109 -2.13 -2.21 12.23
N ALA A 110 -2.92 -3.26 12.08
CA ALA A 110 -2.47 -4.63 12.29
C ALA A 110 -1.42 -5.04 11.24
N ALA A 111 -1.68 -4.75 9.97
CA ALA A 111 -0.76 -5.05 8.86
C ALA A 111 0.58 -4.33 9.00
N ALA A 112 0.58 -3.07 9.47
CA ALA A 112 1.80 -2.29 9.67
C ALA A 112 2.78 -2.92 10.68
N LYS A 113 2.32 -3.82 11.54
CA LYS A 113 3.14 -4.58 12.50
C LYS A 113 3.73 -5.87 11.90
N VAL A 114 3.25 -6.28 10.75
CA VAL A 114 3.56 -7.59 10.15
C VAL A 114 4.41 -7.47 8.90
N VAL A 115 4.13 -6.50 8.03
CA VAL A 115 4.76 -6.37 6.71
C VAL A 115 5.64 -5.13 6.60
N GLU A 116 6.50 -5.09 5.60
CA GLU A 116 7.45 -4.00 5.39
C GLU A 116 6.82 -2.77 4.73
N LYS A 117 5.63 -2.93 4.12
CA LYS A 117 4.91 -1.83 3.48
C LYS A 117 3.41 -2.04 3.53
N VAL A 118 2.66 -1.00 3.86
CA VAL A 118 1.20 -0.97 3.79
C VAL A 118 0.76 0.02 2.73
N ARG A 119 -0.19 -0.36 1.89
CA ARG A 119 -0.89 0.56 1.00
C ARG A 119 -2.28 0.84 1.57
N ILE A 120 -2.61 2.09 1.69
CA ILE A 120 -3.97 2.54 2.00
C ILE A 120 -4.49 3.43 0.87
N ASN A 121 -5.82 3.54 0.79
CA ASN A 121 -6.48 4.52 -0.05
C ASN A 121 -7.11 5.60 0.86
N PRO A 122 -6.60 6.83 0.86
CA PRO A 122 -7.10 7.89 1.74
C PRO A 122 -8.56 8.24 1.45
N GLY A 123 -9.02 8.05 0.22
CA GLY A 123 -10.41 8.29 -0.17
C GLY A 123 -11.43 7.35 0.49
N ASN A 124 -10.97 6.23 1.08
CA ASN A 124 -11.84 5.27 1.78
C ASN A 124 -11.21 4.68 3.05
N TYR A 125 -10.15 5.28 3.55
CA TYR A 125 -9.41 4.78 4.72
C TYR A 125 -10.22 4.85 6.01
N ILE A 126 -10.96 5.94 6.20
CA ILE A 126 -11.82 6.17 7.37
C ILE A 126 -13.27 6.29 6.96
N ASP A 127 -13.50 6.88 5.79
CA ASP A 127 -14.83 7.08 5.26
C ASP A 127 -15.43 5.71 4.84
N PRO A 128 -16.74 5.53 4.99
CA PRO A 128 -17.39 4.32 4.51
C PRO A 128 -17.27 4.22 2.99
N ALA A 129 -17.44 3.01 2.47
CA ALA A 129 -17.52 2.79 1.03
C ALA A 129 -18.56 3.72 0.39
N ARG A 130 -18.22 4.24 -0.79
CA ARG A 130 -19.06 5.17 -1.53
C ARG A 130 -20.47 4.62 -1.74
N LYS A 131 -21.47 5.40 -1.36
CA LYS A 131 -22.90 5.08 -1.53
C LYS A 131 -23.59 5.94 -2.60
N PHE A 132 -22.81 6.79 -3.31
CA PHE A 132 -23.27 7.74 -4.32
C PHE A 132 -24.31 8.74 -3.79
N LYS A 133 -24.11 9.16 -2.53
CA LYS A 133 -24.97 10.14 -1.88
C LYS A 133 -24.33 11.52 -1.91
N GLN A 134 -25.14 12.53 -2.21
CA GLN A 134 -24.76 13.91 -1.95
C GLN A 134 -24.87 14.17 -0.45
N ILE A 135 -23.81 14.74 0.12
CA ILE A 135 -23.75 15.12 1.53
C ILE A 135 -23.47 16.63 1.60
N ASP A 136 -24.40 17.36 2.16
CA ASP A 136 -24.24 18.80 2.33
C ASP A 136 -23.56 19.08 3.69
N TYR A 137 -22.27 19.37 3.64
CA TYR A 137 -21.49 19.78 4.80
C TYR A 137 -21.40 21.31 4.87
N THR A 138 -21.61 21.87 6.04
CA THR A 138 -21.08 23.18 6.36
C THR A 138 -19.55 23.13 6.43
N ASP A 139 -18.88 24.26 6.28
CA ASP A 139 -17.42 24.32 6.39
C ASP A 139 -16.92 23.81 7.75
N GLN A 140 -17.66 24.10 8.81
CA GLN A 140 -17.33 23.64 10.16
C GLN A 140 -17.46 22.11 10.30
N GLU A 141 -18.51 21.51 9.78
CA GLU A 141 -18.70 20.06 9.78
C GLU A 141 -17.61 19.36 8.94
N TYR A 142 -17.31 19.91 7.77
CA TYR A 142 -16.26 19.38 6.92
C TYR A 142 -14.89 19.42 7.61
N GLN A 143 -14.58 20.52 8.31
CA GLN A 143 -13.34 20.64 9.08
C GLN A 143 -13.27 19.61 10.23
N ALA A 144 -14.38 19.35 10.92
CA ALA A 144 -14.45 18.34 11.96
C ALA A 144 -14.16 16.92 11.41
N GLU A 145 -14.66 16.61 10.20
CA GLU A 145 -14.36 15.34 9.52
C GLU A 145 -12.87 15.25 9.14
N LEU A 146 -12.24 16.33 8.70
CA LEU A 146 -10.81 16.35 8.43
C LEU A 146 -9.97 16.12 9.69
N GLU A 147 -10.35 16.69 10.83
CA GLU A 147 -9.67 16.47 12.11
C GLU A 147 -9.82 15.01 12.59
N ARG A 148 -11.00 14.41 12.42
CA ARG A 148 -11.23 12.98 12.69
C ARG A 148 -10.30 12.09 11.84
N LEU A 149 -10.22 12.37 10.55
CA LEU A 149 -9.34 11.68 9.61
C LEU A 149 -7.87 11.84 10.02
N ARG A 150 -7.46 13.08 10.32
CA ARG A 150 -6.10 13.40 10.77
C ARG A 150 -5.71 12.61 12.01
N ALA A 151 -6.55 12.64 13.05
CA ALA A 151 -6.29 11.93 14.30
C ALA A 151 -6.06 10.42 14.06
N ARG A 152 -6.92 9.81 13.24
CA ARG A 152 -6.83 8.39 12.92
C ARG A 152 -5.60 8.06 12.05
N PHE A 153 -5.27 8.93 11.11
CA PHE A 153 -4.11 8.75 10.24
C PHE A 153 -2.79 8.91 11.01
N VAL A 154 -2.70 9.86 11.93
CA VAL A 154 -1.53 10.04 12.82
C VAL A 154 -1.29 8.78 13.66
N GLN A 155 -2.34 8.10 14.11
CA GLN A 155 -2.21 6.83 14.82
C GLN A 155 -1.50 5.78 13.95
N LEU A 156 -1.91 5.58 12.70
CA LEU A 156 -1.25 4.67 11.77
C LEU A 156 0.21 5.09 11.50
N LEU A 157 0.48 6.39 11.32
CA LEU A 157 1.83 6.88 11.09
C LEU A 157 2.77 6.57 12.27
N ASN A 158 2.28 6.67 13.51
CA ASN A 158 3.04 6.30 14.69
C ASN A 158 3.38 4.80 14.72
N ILE A 159 2.41 3.93 14.39
CA ILE A 159 2.63 2.50 14.27
C ILE A 159 3.66 2.19 13.16
N CYS A 160 3.50 2.79 11.99
CA CYS A 160 4.45 2.63 10.89
C CYS A 160 5.87 3.07 11.28
N LYS A 161 5.99 4.19 12.02
CA LYS A 161 7.28 4.69 12.52
C LYS A 161 7.91 3.72 13.52
N GLU A 162 7.14 3.20 14.47
CA GLU A 162 7.59 2.23 15.47
C GLU A 162 8.10 0.94 14.82
N HIS A 163 7.34 0.41 13.87
CA HIS A 163 7.64 -0.85 13.19
C HIS A 163 8.52 -0.70 11.94
N LYS A 164 8.94 0.52 11.59
CA LYS A 164 9.72 0.84 10.38
C LYS A 164 9.03 0.39 9.08
N THR A 165 7.73 0.44 9.08
CA THR A 165 6.88 0.06 7.94
C THR A 165 6.68 1.24 7.02
N ALA A 166 6.96 1.06 5.74
CA ALA A 166 6.70 2.08 4.73
C ALA A 166 5.19 2.20 4.47
N LEU A 167 4.72 3.41 4.20
CA LEU A 167 3.33 3.67 3.86
C LEU A 167 3.23 4.13 2.40
N ARG A 168 2.34 3.50 1.64
CA ARG A 168 1.93 3.95 0.32
C ARG A 168 0.55 4.58 0.39
N ILE A 169 0.46 5.84 0.02
CA ILE A 169 -0.79 6.50 -0.28
C ILE A 169 -1.13 6.18 -1.73
N GLY A 170 -2.23 5.45 -1.94
CA GLY A 170 -2.66 5.02 -3.26
C GLY A 170 -4.11 5.39 -3.48
N ASP A 171 -4.35 6.48 -4.18
CA ASP A 171 -5.69 6.92 -4.50
C ASP A 171 -6.17 6.34 -5.84
N ASN A 172 -7.49 6.34 -6.02
CA ASN A 172 -8.14 5.84 -7.20
C ASN A 172 -9.41 6.66 -7.44
N HIS A 173 -9.54 7.25 -8.62
CA HIS A 173 -10.63 8.15 -8.98
C HIS A 173 -12.02 7.54 -8.68
N GLY A 174 -12.21 6.27 -9.01
CA GLY A 174 -13.48 5.57 -8.77
C GLY A 174 -13.78 5.23 -7.31
N SER A 175 -12.85 5.44 -6.38
CA SER A 175 -12.99 5.05 -4.96
C SER A 175 -12.99 6.24 -3.99
N LEU A 176 -13.12 7.46 -4.48
CA LEU A 176 -13.30 8.64 -3.63
C LEU A 176 -14.58 8.52 -2.81
N SER A 177 -14.52 8.92 -1.53
CA SER A 177 -15.67 8.89 -0.64
C SER A 177 -16.77 9.89 -1.04
N ASP A 178 -18.01 9.67 -0.59
CA ASP A 178 -19.10 10.60 -0.83
C ASP A 178 -18.78 12.00 -0.24
N ARG A 179 -18.03 12.07 0.84
CA ARG A 179 -17.56 13.33 1.45
C ARG A 179 -16.70 14.16 0.48
N ILE A 180 -15.72 13.50 -0.17
CA ILE A 180 -14.83 14.16 -1.14
C ILE A 180 -15.63 14.53 -2.39
N MET A 181 -16.42 13.60 -2.91
CA MET A 181 -17.22 13.82 -4.12
C MET A 181 -18.25 14.93 -3.95
N SER A 182 -18.85 15.07 -2.78
CA SER A 182 -19.81 16.12 -2.49
C SER A 182 -19.16 17.52 -2.42
N ARG A 183 -17.90 17.60 -1.98
CA ARG A 183 -17.18 18.87 -1.84
C ARG A 183 -16.46 19.31 -3.11
N TYR A 184 -15.78 18.38 -3.77
CA TYR A 184 -14.88 18.67 -4.89
C TYR A 184 -15.37 18.13 -6.24
N GLY A 185 -16.37 17.24 -6.23
CA GLY A 185 -16.80 16.55 -7.42
C GLY A 185 -15.78 15.54 -7.94
N ASP A 186 -15.95 15.15 -9.19
CA ASP A 186 -15.07 14.23 -9.92
C ASP A 186 -13.93 15.02 -10.61
N THR A 187 -13.06 15.60 -9.79
CA THR A 187 -12.01 16.53 -10.22
C THR A 187 -10.63 16.08 -9.74
N PRO A 188 -9.53 16.52 -10.40
CA PRO A 188 -8.18 16.30 -9.90
C PRO A 188 -7.94 16.84 -8.48
N GLU A 189 -8.59 17.94 -8.12
CA GLU A 189 -8.50 18.55 -6.77
C GLU A 189 -9.06 17.62 -5.70
N GLY A 190 -10.09 16.83 -6.01
CA GLY A 190 -10.64 15.83 -5.10
C GLY A 190 -9.71 14.65 -4.86
N MET A 191 -8.74 14.41 -5.74
CA MET A 191 -7.77 13.31 -5.63
C MET A 191 -6.51 13.71 -4.85
N VAL A 192 -6.24 15.00 -4.70
CA VAL A 192 -5.03 15.55 -4.06
C VAL A 192 -5.37 16.18 -2.73
#